data_700b00d8cd01fbf3e8f790b697367e0f
#
_entry.id   700b00d8cd01fbf3e8f790b697367e0f
#
_cell.length_a   1.000
_cell.length_b   1.000
_cell.length_c   1.000
_cell.angle_alpha   90.00
_cell.angle_beta   90.00
_cell.angle_gamma   90.00
#
_symmetry.space_group_name_H-M   'P 1'
#
loop_
_entity.id
_entity.type
_entity.pdbx_description
1 polymer ?
#
loop_
_entity_poly.entity_id
_entity_poly.type
_entity_poly.pdbx_seq_one_letter_code
_entity_poly.pdbx_strand_id
1 'polypeptide(L)'
;FFLDIWDMPNPNSKTLSPNFDLIEKAFDQNLSGFNFKKIKNDSVISMRKLLKENVHFDFIYIDGSHNGEDILSDAIEAFKILKVNGLMFFDDFLQHDDNRILQSYVGIDKFLSLYSDYLKIEYFQNNLVVRKK
;
A
#
# COMPACT_ATOMS: atom_id res chain seq x y z
N PHE A 1 3.73 -11.65 1.55
CA PHE A 1 4.75 -10.61 1.66
C PHE A 1 4.16 -9.41 2.36
N PHE A 2 4.93 -8.83 3.27
CA PHE A 2 4.63 -7.57 3.93
C PHE A 2 5.76 -6.60 3.61
N LEU A 3 5.41 -5.42 3.11
CA LEU A 3 6.34 -4.33 2.83
C LEU A 3 6.04 -3.21 3.82
N ASP A 4 7.03 -2.75 4.56
CA ASP A 4 6.84 -1.63 5.48
C ASP A 4 8.18 -0.95 5.81
N ILE A 5 8.10 0.32 6.19
CA ILE A 5 9.22 1.15 6.63
C ILE A 5 9.26 1.11 8.17
N TRP A 6 9.76 0.03 8.75
CA TRP A 6 9.79 -0.18 10.20
C TRP A 6 10.73 0.76 10.97
N ASP A 7 11.62 1.48 10.30
CA ASP A 7 12.73 2.19 10.93
C ASP A 7 12.78 3.71 10.63
N MET A 8 11.87 4.26 9.85
CA MET A 8 11.92 5.68 9.52
C MET A 8 11.11 6.53 10.50
N PRO A 9 11.76 7.38 11.33
CA PRO A 9 11.03 8.34 12.12
C PRO A 9 10.32 9.32 11.19
N ASN A 10 9.02 9.53 11.38
CA ASN A 10 8.33 10.62 10.71
C ASN A 10 8.87 11.96 11.25
N PRO A 11 9.64 12.74 10.48
CA PRO A 11 10.27 13.96 10.96
C PRO A 11 9.24 15.04 11.33
N ASN A 12 7.98 14.87 10.94
CA ASN A 12 6.90 15.83 11.20
C ASN A 12 5.95 15.39 12.32
N SER A 13 6.17 14.22 12.92
CA SER A 13 5.35 13.72 14.02
C SER A 13 5.72 14.44 15.33
N LYS A 14 4.80 15.23 15.86
CA LYS A 14 4.89 15.81 17.21
C LYS A 14 4.51 14.82 18.32
N THR A 15 4.10 13.63 17.96
CA THR A 15 3.78 12.55 18.90
C THR A 15 5.05 11.74 19.20
N LEU A 16 5.12 11.20 20.42
CA LEU A 16 6.16 10.25 20.82
C LEU A 16 6.32 9.23 19.69
N SER A 17 7.51 9.15 19.11
CA SER A 17 7.80 8.17 18.06
C SER A 17 7.41 6.78 18.56
N PRO A 18 6.55 6.05 17.85
CA PRO A 18 6.20 4.70 18.26
C PRO A 18 7.48 3.87 18.36
N ASN A 19 7.57 3.02 19.37
CA ASN A 19 8.70 2.11 19.48
C ASN A 19 8.54 1.02 18.41
N PHE A 20 9.12 1.27 17.24
CA PHE A 20 9.03 0.37 16.07
C PHE A 20 9.54 -1.04 16.38
N ASP A 21 10.53 -1.19 17.27
CA ASP A 21 11.01 -2.51 17.66
C ASP A 21 9.95 -3.33 18.40
N LEU A 22 9.12 -2.68 19.24
CA LEU A 22 8.02 -3.36 19.93
C LEU A 22 6.89 -3.72 18.95
N ILE A 23 6.58 -2.83 18.01
CA ILE A 23 5.57 -3.08 16.97
C ILE A 23 6.03 -4.24 16.08
N GLU A 24 7.27 -4.24 15.65
CA GLU A 24 7.83 -5.32 14.83
C GLU A 24 7.83 -6.66 15.57
N LYS A 25 8.21 -6.68 16.85
CA LYS A 25 8.14 -7.90 17.67
C LYS A 25 6.72 -8.42 17.82
N ALA A 26 5.75 -7.52 18.05
CA ALA A 26 4.34 -7.91 18.14
C ALA A 26 3.82 -8.48 16.81
N PHE A 27 4.20 -7.86 15.68
CA PHE A 27 3.90 -8.37 14.34
C PHE A 27 4.46 -9.79 14.16
N ASP A 28 5.74 -10.00 14.44
CA ASP A 28 6.39 -11.30 14.29
C ASP A 28 5.77 -12.38 15.20
N GLN A 29 5.40 -12.01 16.44
CA GLN A 29 4.70 -12.91 17.36
C GLN A 29 3.31 -13.30 16.86
N ASN A 30 2.52 -12.31 16.40
CA ASN A 30 1.16 -12.53 15.93
C ASN A 30 1.12 -13.40 14.67
N LEU A 31 2.15 -13.34 13.84
CA LEU A 31 2.23 -14.08 12.58
C LEU A 31 3.12 -15.33 12.65
N SER A 32 3.62 -15.71 13.82
CA SER A 32 4.56 -16.83 14.01
C SER A 32 4.05 -18.18 13.48
N GLY A 33 2.72 -18.36 13.37
CA GLY A 33 2.08 -19.56 12.82
C GLY A 33 1.83 -19.55 11.31
N PHE A 34 2.19 -18.46 10.63
CA PHE A 34 1.91 -18.26 9.21
C PHE A 34 3.20 -18.28 8.37
N ASN A 35 3.09 -18.75 7.13
CA ASN A 35 4.19 -18.64 6.18
C ASN A 35 4.16 -17.27 5.51
N PHE A 36 5.04 -16.37 5.92
CA PHE A 36 5.13 -15.02 5.36
C PHE A 36 6.59 -14.59 5.12
N LYS A 37 6.75 -13.56 4.31
CA LYS A 37 8.03 -12.87 4.10
C LYS A 37 7.84 -11.39 4.38
N LYS A 38 8.65 -10.86 5.30
CA LYS A 38 8.71 -9.44 5.65
C LYS A 38 9.87 -8.77 4.91
N ILE A 39 9.63 -7.61 4.32
CA ILE A 39 10.65 -6.80 3.66
C ILE A 39 10.65 -5.41 4.32
N LYS A 40 11.75 -5.08 4.99
CA LYS A 40 11.99 -3.78 5.63
C LYS A 40 12.70 -2.88 4.64
N ASN A 41 11.93 -2.10 3.90
CA ASN A 41 12.48 -1.13 2.95
C ASN A 41 11.36 -0.24 2.40
N ASP A 42 11.73 0.80 1.68
CA ASP A 42 10.81 1.57 0.85
C ASP A 42 9.98 0.66 -0.06
N SER A 43 8.65 0.92 -0.13
CA SER A 43 7.69 0.11 -0.86
C SER A 43 7.97 0.08 -2.36
N VAL A 44 8.22 1.25 -2.96
CA VAL A 44 8.49 1.41 -4.39
C VAL A 44 9.78 0.66 -4.78
N ILE A 45 10.84 0.81 -3.99
CA ILE A 45 12.11 0.11 -4.22
C ILE A 45 11.90 -1.40 -4.13
N SER A 46 11.17 -1.85 -3.12
CA SER A 46 10.88 -3.27 -2.89
C SER A 46 10.04 -3.87 -4.01
N MET A 47 8.98 -3.19 -4.44
CA MET A 47 8.12 -3.66 -5.53
C MET A 47 8.87 -3.73 -6.87
N ARG A 48 9.72 -2.76 -7.16
CA ARG A 48 10.60 -2.80 -8.36
C ARG A 48 11.59 -3.96 -8.33
N LYS A 49 12.11 -4.31 -7.15
CA LYS A 49 12.94 -5.50 -6.98
C LYS A 49 12.13 -6.79 -7.23
N LEU A 50 10.94 -6.90 -6.63
CA LEU A 50 10.04 -8.03 -6.84
C LEU A 50 9.67 -8.20 -8.33
N LEU A 51 9.41 -7.09 -9.04
CA LEU A 51 9.16 -7.12 -10.48
C LEU A 51 10.35 -7.67 -11.27
N LYS A 52 11.58 -7.25 -10.95
CA LYS A 52 12.80 -7.79 -11.58
C LYS A 52 13.01 -9.28 -11.31
N GLU A 53 12.58 -9.74 -10.14
CA GLU A 53 12.59 -11.16 -9.74
C GLU A 53 11.39 -11.95 -10.31
N ASN A 54 10.55 -11.32 -11.14
CA ASN A 54 9.34 -11.90 -11.74
C ASN A 54 8.34 -12.43 -10.70
N VAL A 55 8.27 -11.77 -9.53
CA VAL A 55 7.31 -12.09 -8.47
C VAL A 55 6.02 -11.33 -8.71
N HIS A 56 4.89 -12.05 -8.76
CA HIS A 56 3.57 -11.46 -8.99
C HIS A 56 2.56 -11.97 -7.97
N PHE A 57 1.54 -11.16 -7.68
CA PHE A 57 0.56 -11.39 -6.63
C PHE A 57 -0.87 -11.48 -7.18
N ASP A 58 -1.68 -12.31 -6.56
CA ASP A 58 -3.12 -12.40 -6.84
C ASP A 58 -3.91 -11.32 -6.11
N PHE A 59 -3.36 -10.84 -4.98
CA PHE A 59 -3.96 -9.82 -4.13
C PHE A 59 -2.87 -8.89 -3.57
N ILE A 60 -3.12 -7.58 -3.61
CA ILE A 60 -2.27 -6.55 -3.00
C ILE A 60 -3.15 -5.64 -2.16
N TYR A 61 -2.75 -5.41 -0.91
CA TYR A 61 -3.38 -4.48 0.03
C TYR A 61 -2.45 -3.28 0.22
N ILE A 62 -2.95 -2.09 -0.05
CA ILE A 62 -2.21 -0.83 0.09
C ILE A 62 -2.78 -0.09 1.29
N ASP A 63 -1.97 0.01 2.34
CA ASP A 63 -2.24 0.68 3.60
C ASP A 63 -0.93 1.33 4.10
N GLY A 64 -0.45 2.28 3.32
CA GLY A 64 0.85 2.93 3.57
C GLY A 64 0.69 4.39 3.96
N SER A 65 1.41 5.27 3.27
CA SER A 65 1.29 6.73 3.44
C SER A 65 -0.08 7.23 3.01
N HIS A 66 -0.59 8.24 3.70
CA HIS A 66 -1.82 8.95 3.29
C HIS A 66 -1.52 10.16 2.38
N ASN A 67 -0.28 10.33 1.95
CA ASN A 67 0.10 11.34 0.98
C ASN A 67 -0.25 10.87 -0.44
N GLY A 68 -0.93 11.71 -1.21
CA GLY A 68 -1.40 11.36 -2.56
C GLY A 68 -0.28 10.98 -3.53
N GLU A 69 0.90 11.59 -3.44
CA GLU A 69 2.04 11.25 -4.30
C GLU A 69 2.61 9.86 -3.98
N ASP A 70 2.69 9.53 -2.69
CA ASP A 70 3.19 8.23 -2.23
C ASP A 70 2.23 7.12 -2.63
N ILE A 71 0.92 7.31 -2.37
CA ILE A 71 -0.12 6.34 -2.76
C ILE A 71 -0.16 6.12 -4.27
N LEU A 72 -0.04 7.20 -5.06
CA LEU A 72 0.02 7.08 -6.52
C LEU A 72 1.23 6.24 -6.96
N SER A 73 2.39 6.50 -6.36
CA SER A 73 3.62 5.76 -6.65
C SER A 73 3.50 4.29 -6.28
N ASP A 74 2.97 4.00 -5.10
CA ASP A 74 2.72 2.63 -4.63
C ASP A 74 1.73 1.90 -5.54
N ALA A 75 0.62 2.55 -5.91
CA ALA A 75 -0.40 1.97 -6.79
C ALA A 75 0.16 1.61 -8.17
N ILE A 76 0.99 2.49 -8.75
CA ILE A 76 1.62 2.24 -10.05
C ILE A 76 2.58 1.04 -9.98
N GLU A 77 3.43 0.97 -8.97
CA GLU A 77 4.37 -0.15 -8.85
C GLU A 77 3.66 -1.46 -8.45
N ALA A 78 2.65 -1.39 -7.59
CA ALA A 78 1.81 -2.53 -7.23
C ALA A 78 1.05 -3.08 -8.45
N PHE A 79 0.53 -2.21 -9.33
CA PHE A 79 -0.15 -2.65 -10.54
C PHE A 79 0.76 -3.48 -11.47
N LYS A 80 2.06 -3.17 -11.53
CA LYS A 80 3.02 -3.91 -12.36
C LYS A 80 3.24 -5.35 -11.88
N ILE A 81 3.20 -5.56 -10.56
CA ILE A 81 3.37 -6.87 -9.93
C ILE A 81 2.05 -7.57 -9.61
N LEU A 82 0.90 -6.96 -9.91
CA LEU A 82 -0.41 -7.58 -9.80
C LEU A 82 -0.67 -8.44 -11.04
N LYS A 83 -1.10 -9.68 -10.84
CA LYS A 83 -1.51 -10.58 -11.94
C LYS A 83 -2.78 -10.05 -12.64
N VAL A 84 -2.98 -10.45 -13.89
CA VAL A 84 -4.28 -10.32 -14.56
C VAL A 84 -5.34 -11.07 -13.74
N ASN A 85 -6.53 -10.50 -13.59
CA ASN A 85 -7.60 -10.90 -12.69
C ASN A 85 -7.27 -10.76 -11.18
N GLY A 86 -6.09 -10.29 -10.80
CA GLY A 86 -5.73 -9.98 -9.43
C GLY A 86 -6.49 -8.78 -8.87
N LEU A 87 -6.59 -8.71 -7.54
CA LEU A 87 -7.28 -7.64 -6.82
C LEU A 87 -6.26 -6.73 -6.14
N MET A 88 -6.52 -5.43 -6.21
CA MET A 88 -5.84 -4.42 -5.42
C MET A 88 -6.84 -3.73 -4.52
N PHE A 89 -6.53 -3.68 -3.23
CA PHE A 89 -7.33 -3.06 -2.20
C PHE A 89 -6.61 -1.79 -1.71
N PHE A 90 -7.31 -0.68 -1.69
CA PHE A 90 -6.86 0.56 -1.09
C PHE A 90 -7.62 0.80 0.20
N ASP A 91 -6.90 0.85 1.32
CA ASP A 91 -7.47 1.27 2.59
C ASP A 91 -7.62 2.79 2.64
N ASP A 92 -8.46 3.25 3.54
CA ASP A 92 -8.64 4.67 3.86
C ASP A 92 -8.87 5.59 2.64
N PHE A 93 -9.53 5.06 1.58
CA PHE A 93 -9.80 5.80 0.35
C PHE A 93 -10.53 7.12 0.61
N LEU A 94 -11.50 7.13 1.53
CA LEU A 94 -12.28 8.30 1.93
C LEU A 94 -11.90 8.81 3.33
N GLN A 95 -10.71 8.51 3.84
CA GLN A 95 -10.30 9.02 5.13
C GLN A 95 -10.19 10.55 5.10
N HIS A 96 -10.94 11.20 6.00
CA HIS A 96 -10.89 12.63 6.22
C HIS A 96 -9.87 12.97 7.31
N ASP A 97 -8.88 13.76 6.97
CA ASP A 97 -8.09 14.49 7.96
C ASP A 97 -8.69 15.90 8.10
N ASP A 98 -9.01 16.33 9.33
CA ASP A 98 -9.84 17.51 9.66
C ASP A 98 -9.42 18.85 9.04
N ASN A 99 -8.27 18.94 8.37
CA ASN A 99 -7.74 20.15 7.79
C ASN A 99 -7.11 20.03 6.39
N ARG A 100 -7.26 18.92 5.69
CA ARG A 100 -6.63 18.75 4.37
C ARG A 100 -7.57 18.06 3.39
N ILE A 101 -7.57 18.56 2.17
CA ILE A 101 -8.11 17.85 1.00
C ILE A 101 -7.63 16.40 1.06
N LEU A 102 -8.53 15.45 0.92
CA LEU A 102 -8.33 14.01 0.89
C LEU A 102 -7.09 13.64 0.05
N GLN A 103 -5.93 13.56 0.66
CA GLN A 103 -4.69 13.31 -0.09
C GLN A 103 -4.68 11.89 -0.65
N SER A 104 -5.18 10.91 0.13
CA SER A 104 -5.36 9.53 -0.33
C SER A 104 -6.24 9.47 -1.57
N TYR A 105 -7.40 10.13 -1.53
CA TYR A 105 -8.31 10.20 -2.66
C TYR A 105 -7.64 10.74 -3.92
N VAL A 106 -6.87 11.83 -3.81
CA VAL A 106 -6.23 12.46 -4.98
C VAL A 106 -5.26 11.51 -5.69
N GLY A 107 -4.43 10.79 -4.92
CA GLY A 107 -3.49 9.83 -5.48
C GLY A 107 -4.19 8.66 -6.16
N ILE A 108 -5.22 8.11 -5.50
CA ILE A 108 -6.00 6.99 -6.02
C ILE A 108 -6.81 7.40 -7.26
N ASP A 109 -7.44 8.59 -7.27
CA ASP A 109 -8.17 9.10 -8.42
C ASP A 109 -7.27 9.25 -9.66
N LYS A 110 -6.05 9.75 -9.47
CA LYS A 110 -5.05 9.82 -10.54
C LYS A 110 -4.66 8.43 -11.05
N PHE A 111 -4.45 7.47 -10.16
CA PHE A 111 -4.19 6.09 -10.54
C PHE A 111 -5.34 5.51 -11.36
N LEU A 112 -6.59 5.65 -10.90
CA LEU A 112 -7.78 5.17 -11.61
C LEU A 112 -7.88 5.80 -13.00
N SER A 113 -7.62 7.11 -13.12
CA SER A 113 -7.64 7.82 -14.40
C SER A 113 -6.60 7.30 -15.37
N LEU A 114 -5.38 7.01 -14.90
CA LEU A 114 -4.29 6.49 -15.74
C LEU A 114 -4.53 5.05 -16.22
N TYR A 115 -5.20 4.24 -15.41
CA TYR A 115 -5.36 2.81 -15.64
C TYR A 115 -6.82 2.38 -15.91
N SER A 116 -7.72 3.32 -16.21
CA SER A 116 -9.17 3.09 -16.39
C SER A 116 -9.49 1.92 -17.33
N ASP A 117 -8.77 1.81 -18.45
CA ASP A 117 -9.00 0.77 -19.45
C ASP A 117 -8.54 -0.62 -18.97
N TYR A 118 -7.66 -0.67 -18.00
CA TYR A 118 -7.04 -1.89 -17.46
C TYR A 118 -7.61 -2.32 -16.11
N LEU A 119 -8.58 -1.57 -15.58
CA LEU A 119 -9.17 -1.82 -14.27
C LEU A 119 -10.69 -1.99 -14.35
N LYS A 120 -11.21 -2.76 -13.42
CA LYS A 120 -12.62 -2.83 -13.07
C LYS A 120 -12.79 -2.53 -11.59
N ILE A 121 -13.64 -1.58 -11.23
CA ILE A 121 -14.00 -1.33 -9.84
C ILE A 121 -14.92 -2.46 -9.38
N GLU A 122 -14.54 -3.17 -8.32
CA GLU A 122 -15.32 -4.26 -7.72
C GLU A 122 -16.05 -3.81 -6.46
N TYR A 123 -15.47 -2.87 -5.71
CA TYR A 123 -16.07 -2.34 -4.49
C TYR A 123 -15.65 -0.90 -4.27
N PHE A 124 -16.57 -0.09 -3.78
CA PHE A 124 -16.35 1.33 -3.52
C PHE A 124 -17.22 1.78 -2.33
N GLN A 125 -16.56 2.15 -1.25
CA GLN A 125 -17.10 2.85 -0.06
C GLN A 125 -15.94 3.58 0.62
N ASN A 126 -15.74 3.39 1.95
CA ASN A 126 -14.57 3.92 2.65
C ASN A 126 -13.26 3.35 2.09
N ASN A 127 -13.32 2.15 1.57
CA ASN A 127 -12.22 1.46 0.89
C ASN A 127 -12.55 1.30 -0.59
N LEU A 128 -11.53 1.12 -1.41
CA LEU A 128 -11.67 0.86 -2.83
C LEU A 128 -11.02 -0.48 -3.18
N VAL A 129 -11.73 -1.31 -3.95
CA VAL A 129 -11.18 -2.55 -4.52
C VAL A 129 -11.29 -2.49 -6.04
N VAL A 130 -10.16 -2.72 -6.71
CA VAL A 130 -10.11 -2.81 -8.16
C VAL A 130 -9.55 -4.16 -8.61
N ARG A 131 -9.99 -4.62 -9.76
CA ARG A 131 -9.49 -5.81 -10.45
C ARG A 131 -8.72 -5.40 -11.68
N LYS A 132 -7.55 -5.98 -11.88
CA LYS A 132 -6.78 -5.86 -13.13
C LYS A 132 -7.44 -6.73 -14.21
N LYS A 133 -7.76 -6.12 -15.36
CA LYS A 133 -8.29 -6.81 -16.55
C LYS A 133 -7.22 -7.58 -17.29
#